data_7e5e1e97ffa341b707e38ec549311d82
#
_entry.id   7e5e1e97ffa341b707e38ec549311d82
#
_cell.length_a   1.000
_cell.length_b   1.000
_cell.length_c   1.000
_cell.angle_alpha   90.00
_cell.angle_beta   90.00
_cell.angle_gamma   90.00
#
_symmetry.space_group_name_H-M   'P 1'
#
loop_
_entity.id
_entity.type
_entity.pdbx_description
1 polymer ?
#
loop_
_entity_poly.entity_id
_entity_poly.type
_entity_poly.pdbx_seq_one_letter_code
_entity_poly.pdbx_strand_id
1 'polypeptide(L)'
;MLAFSFVATVVFAGETPQISQQELLTALKAPNHNIVVLDVRSVDEYNNGHLVDAINVSHNTVAAKLNQLSQYKNSTVVVHCRSGRRAEFAENILAENGFKDLRHLTGDMNGWLDAKLPIVTSKHTH
;
A
#
# COMPACT_ATOMS: atom_id res chain seq x y z
N MET A 1 40.76 -15.73 -7.25
CA MET A 1 39.54 -16.46 -6.90
C MET A 1 38.49 -15.55 -6.35
N LEU A 2 37.39 -15.43 -7.02
CA LEU A 2 36.32 -14.55 -6.62
C LEU A 2 35.34 -15.27 -5.72
N ALA A 3 35.17 -14.77 -4.51
CA ALA A 3 34.11 -15.25 -3.65
C ALA A 3 32.87 -14.43 -3.93
N PHE A 4 31.84 -15.08 -4.40
CA PHE A 4 30.58 -14.42 -4.57
C PHE A 4 29.87 -14.38 -3.23
N SER A 5 29.77 -13.20 -2.71
CA SER A 5 28.87 -12.99 -1.58
C SER A 5 27.46 -12.95 -2.15
N PHE A 6 26.76 -14.05 -2.04
CA PHE A 6 25.37 -14.08 -2.42
C PHE A 6 24.56 -13.49 -1.27
N VAL A 7 24.13 -12.27 -1.45
CA VAL A 7 23.25 -11.65 -0.47
C VAL A 7 21.84 -12.05 -0.83
N ALA A 8 21.35 -13.07 -0.14
CA ALA A 8 19.94 -13.37 -0.22
C ALA A 8 19.19 -12.22 0.44
N THR A 9 18.37 -11.54 -0.31
CA THR A 9 17.51 -10.53 0.27
C THR A 9 16.46 -11.25 1.10
N VAL A 10 16.66 -11.25 2.40
CA VAL A 10 15.65 -11.77 3.29
C VAL A 10 14.71 -10.63 3.58
N VAL A 11 13.47 -10.79 3.13
CA VAL A 11 12.43 -9.82 3.48
C VAL A 11 11.90 -10.21 4.85
N PHE A 12 12.22 -9.41 5.84
CA PHE A 12 11.71 -9.62 7.18
C PHE A 12 10.35 -8.96 7.32
N ALA A 13 9.49 -9.59 8.11
CA ALA A 13 8.21 -9.00 8.46
C ALA A 13 8.44 -7.62 9.08
N GLY A 14 7.68 -6.63 8.63
CA GLY A 14 7.78 -5.27 9.13
C GLY A 14 8.85 -4.42 8.48
N GLU A 15 9.60 -4.97 7.51
CA GLU A 15 10.67 -4.25 6.84
C GLU A 15 10.31 -3.79 5.44
N THR A 16 9.05 -3.50 5.20
CA THR A 16 8.62 -2.97 3.91
C THR A 16 9.23 -1.59 3.71
N PRO A 17 9.88 -1.35 2.57
CA PRO A 17 10.39 -0.01 2.26
C PRO A 17 9.28 1.02 2.32
N GLN A 18 9.60 2.20 2.79
CA GLN A 18 8.63 3.27 2.89
C GLN A 18 8.67 4.17 1.67
N ILE A 19 7.55 4.82 1.40
CA ILE A 19 7.47 5.88 0.42
C ILE A 19 6.91 7.11 1.13
N SER A 20 7.54 8.26 0.92
CA SER A 20 7.06 9.49 1.53
C SER A 20 5.80 9.99 0.83
N GLN A 21 5.05 10.84 1.51
CA GLN A 21 3.89 11.49 0.92
C GLN A 21 4.24 12.22 -0.36
N GLN A 22 5.34 12.97 -0.34
CA GLN A 22 5.75 13.75 -1.50
C GLN A 22 6.19 12.85 -2.66
N GLU A 23 6.91 11.78 -2.36
CA GLU A 23 7.31 10.82 -3.39
C GLU A 23 6.08 10.19 -4.04
N LEU A 24 5.09 9.81 -3.24
CA LEU A 24 3.87 9.22 -3.77
C LEU A 24 3.11 10.23 -4.64
N LEU A 25 2.93 11.44 -4.16
CA LEU A 25 2.22 12.48 -4.93
C LEU A 25 2.91 12.74 -6.27
N THR A 26 4.23 12.82 -6.27
CA THR A 26 5.01 13.04 -7.48
C THR A 26 4.85 11.87 -8.45
N ALA A 27 4.96 10.65 -7.92
CA ALA A 27 4.87 9.44 -8.75
C ALA A 27 3.49 9.27 -9.38
N LEU A 28 2.43 9.61 -8.64
CA LEU A 28 1.06 9.49 -9.16
C LEU A 28 0.75 10.47 -10.28
N LYS A 29 1.53 11.55 -10.41
CA LYS A 29 1.35 12.51 -11.50
C LYS A 29 1.93 12.04 -12.81
N ALA A 30 2.81 11.06 -12.79
CA ALA A 30 3.43 10.56 -14.00
C ALA A 30 2.39 9.84 -14.86
N PRO A 31 2.30 10.14 -16.16
CA PRO A 31 1.40 9.39 -17.04
C PRO A 31 1.91 7.94 -17.13
N ASN A 32 1.01 7.01 -17.19
CA ASN A 32 1.34 5.59 -17.30
C ASN A 32 2.13 5.04 -16.10
N HIS A 33 1.98 5.64 -14.92
CA HIS A 33 2.60 5.08 -13.72
C HIS A 33 2.01 3.70 -13.44
N ASN A 34 2.79 2.87 -12.79
CA ASN A 34 2.38 1.51 -12.43
C ASN A 34 2.28 1.40 -10.91
N ILE A 35 1.50 2.29 -10.30
CA ILE A 35 1.34 2.38 -8.87
C ILE A 35 -0.10 2.10 -8.51
N VAL A 36 -0.28 1.25 -7.51
CA VAL A 36 -1.58 0.96 -6.92
C VAL A 36 -1.50 1.35 -5.45
N VAL A 37 -2.42 2.18 -4.99
CA VAL A 37 -2.53 2.51 -3.58
C VAL A 37 -3.57 1.55 -2.97
N LEU A 38 -3.14 0.80 -1.97
CA LEU A 38 -3.98 -0.19 -1.31
C LEU A 38 -4.28 0.28 0.11
N ASP A 39 -5.52 0.64 0.33
CA ASP A 39 -6.03 1.08 1.63
C ASP A 39 -6.59 -0.15 2.35
N VAL A 40 -5.93 -0.56 3.42
CA VAL A 40 -6.35 -1.77 4.15
C VAL A 40 -7.13 -1.46 5.42
N ARG A 41 -7.70 -0.26 5.48
CA ARG A 41 -8.62 0.11 6.55
C ARG A 41 -9.99 -0.53 6.31
N SER A 42 -10.92 -0.30 7.21
CA SER A 42 -12.28 -0.76 7.02
C SER A 42 -12.97 -0.02 5.87
N VAL A 43 -14.04 -0.61 5.38
CA VAL A 43 -14.87 0.01 4.32
C VAL A 43 -15.41 1.37 4.79
N ASP A 44 -15.85 1.46 6.03
CA ASP A 44 -16.39 2.72 6.56
C ASP A 44 -15.32 3.81 6.60
N GLU A 45 -14.12 3.47 7.05
CA GLU A 45 -13.01 4.42 7.05
C GLU A 45 -12.70 4.91 5.63
N TYR A 46 -12.64 3.96 4.70
CA TYR A 46 -12.37 4.26 3.30
C TYR A 46 -13.42 5.20 2.72
N ASN A 47 -14.68 4.91 2.96
CA ASN A 47 -15.78 5.73 2.43
C ASN A 47 -15.79 7.15 2.99
N ASN A 48 -15.30 7.32 4.19
CA ASN A 48 -15.22 8.63 4.84
C ASN A 48 -14.07 9.50 4.31
N GLY A 49 -13.18 8.93 3.53
CA GLY A 49 -12.09 9.67 2.93
C GLY A 49 -10.92 8.75 2.64
N HIS A 50 -10.44 8.79 1.40
CA HIS A 50 -9.31 7.95 0.97
C HIS A 50 -8.49 8.69 -0.09
N LEU A 51 -7.31 8.20 -0.36
CA LEU A 51 -6.47 8.75 -1.42
C LEU A 51 -7.12 8.51 -2.78
N VAL A 52 -6.90 9.44 -3.70
CA VAL A 52 -7.44 9.33 -5.06
C VAL A 52 -7.00 8.00 -5.69
N ASP A 53 -7.96 7.32 -6.29
CA ASP A 53 -7.77 6.03 -6.97
C ASP A 53 -7.29 4.89 -6.08
N ALA A 54 -7.29 5.05 -4.76
CA ALA A 54 -6.97 3.96 -3.85
C ALA A 54 -8.04 2.88 -3.92
N ILE A 55 -7.60 1.63 -3.85
CA ILE A 55 -8.51 0.51 -3.72
C ILE A 55 -8.54 0.06 -2.26
N ASN A 56 -9.70 -0.41 -1.84
CA ASN A 56 -9.91 -0.82 -0.45
C ASN A 56 -10.03 -2.34 -0.34
N VAL A 57 -9.15 -2.92 0.44
CA VAL A 57 -9.26 -4.32 0.87
C VAL A 57 -8.88 -4.33 2.34
N SER A 58 -9.84 -4.53 3.21
CA SER A 58 -9.59 -4.53 4.65
C SER A 58 -8.51 -5.55 5.01
N HIS A 59 -7.64 -5.20 5.95
CA HIS A 59 -6.46 -6.00 6.27
C HIS A 59 -6.79 -7.46 6.54
N ASN A 60 -7.90 -7.73 7.20
CA ASN A 60 -8.29 -9.09 7.56
C ASN A 60 -8.94 -9.86 6.41
N THR A 61 -9.10 -9.25 5.25
CA THR A 61 -9.62 -9.92 4.06
C THR A 61 -8.59 -10.06 2.95
N VAL A 62 -7.39 -9.53 3.13
CA VAL A 62 -6.35 -9.57 2.11
C VAL A 62 -6.06 -11.01 1.68
N ALA A 63 -5.90 -11.92 2.63
CA ALA A 63 -5.60 -13.32 2.31
C ALA A 63 -6.69 -13.95 1.44
N ALA A 64 -7.95 -13.63 1.72
CA ALA A 64 -9.07 -14.18 0.95
C ALA A 64 -9.18 -13.56 -0.45
N LYS A 65 -8.57 -12.40 -0.66
CA LYS A 65 -8.67 -11.66 -1.92
C LYS A 65 -7.39 -11.68 -2.75
N LEU A 66 -6.47 -12.55 -2.43
CA LEU A 66 -5.20 -12.64 -3.16
C LEU A 66 -5.39 -12.90 -4.66
N ASN A 67 -6.38 -13.68 -5.04
CA ASN A 67 -6.65 -13.94 -6.46
C ASN A 67 -7.00 -12.64 -7.19
N GLN A 68 -7.81 -11.81 -6.59
CA GLN A 68 -8.19 -10.52 -7.18
C GLN A 68 -7.01 -9.55 -7.21
N LEU A 69 -6.18 -9.58 -6.18
CA LEU A 69 -5.03 -8.69 -6.06
C LEU A 69 -3.86 -9.13 -6.93
N SER A 70 -3.85 -10.38 -7.41
CA SER A 70 -2.72 -10.93 -8.15
C SER A 70 -2.38 -10.14 -9.41
N GLN A 71 -3.33 -9.43 -9.97
CA GLN A 71 -3.09 -8.57 -11.14
C GLN A 71 -2.09 -7.45 -10.84
N TYR A 72 -1.88 -7.14 -9.57
CA TYR A 72 -0.97 -6.06 -9.15
C TYR A 72 0.39 -6.56 -8.68
N LYS A 73 0.70 -7.83 -8.82
CA LYS A 73 1.96 -8.39 -8.33
C LYS A 73 3.21 -7.73 -8.91
N ASN A 74 3.10 -7.22 -10.13
CA ASN A 74 4.20 -6.55 -10.81
C ASN A 74 4.11 -5.04 -10.76
N SER A 75 3.13 -4.51 -10.04
CA SER A 75 3.00 -3.08 -9.82
C SER A 75 3.71 -2.68 -8.54
N THR A 76 4.00 -1.40 -8.41
CA THR A 76 4.36 -0.84 -7.11
C THR A 76 3.07 -0.72 -6.30
N VAL A 77 2.96 -1.47 -5.22
CA VAL A 77 1.77 -1.44 -4.37
C VAL A 77 2.12 -0.67 -3.10
N VAL A 78 1.47 0.46 -2.94
CA VAL A 78 1.66 1.32 -1.77
C VAL A 78 0.54 1.02 -0.78
N VAL A 79 0.91 0.47 0.36
CA VAL A 79 -0.04 0.01 1.37
C VAL A 79 -0.10 1.01 2.51
N HIS A 80 -1.29 1.29 2.99
CA HIS A 80 -1.46 2.09 4.19
C HIS A 80 -2.71 1.68 4.94
N CYS A 81 -2.72 2.03 6.21
CA CYS A 81 -3.92 1.96 7.02
C CYS A 81 -4.10 3.31 7.73
N ARG A 82 -4.54 3.31 8.96
CA ARG A 82 -4.69 4.54 9.72
C ARG A 82 -3.36 4.98 10.36
N SER A 83 -2.68 4.05 11.04
CA SER A 83 -1.47 4.35 11.80
C SER A 83 -0.31 3.38 11.55
N GLY A 84 -0.52 2.31 10.76
CA GLY A 84 0.55 1.44 10.30
C GLY A 84 0.44 -0.04 10.63
N ARG A 85 -0.22 -0.41 11.73
CA ARG A 85 -0.24 -1.81 12.18
C ARG A 85 -0.97 -2.75 11.23
N ARG A 86 -2.15 -2.35 10.77
CA ARG A 86 -2.93 -3.17 9.84
C ARG A 86 -2.23 -3.27 8.49
N ALA A 87 -1.56 -2.18 8.07
CA ALA A 87 -0.79 -2.18 6.84
C ALA A 87 0.36 -3.17 6.91
N GLU A 88 1.09 -3.20 8.02
CA GLU A 88 2.18 -4.14 8.21
C GLU A 88 1.69 -5.58 8.11
N PHE A 89 0.56 -5.89 8.73
CA PHE A 89 -0.05 -7.21 8.65
C PHE A 89 -0.35 -7.59 7.19
N ALA A 90 -0.96 -6.67 6.44
CA ALA A 90 -1.28 -6.90 5.03
C ALA A 90 -0.02 -7.04 4.17
N GLU A 91 1.00 -6.22 4.42
CA GLU A 91 2.26 -6.27 3.70
C GLU A 91 2.93 -7.62 3.82
N ASN A 92 2.90 -8.21 5.02
CA ASN A 92 3.49 -9.54 5.23
C ASN A 92 2.79 -10.60 4.36
N ILE A 93 1.47 -10.57 4.30
CA ILE A 93 0.71 -11.50 3.46
C ILE A 93 1.06 -11.30 1.99
N LEU A 94 1.09 -10.06 1.54
CA LEU A 94 1.38 -9.76 0.14
C LEU A 94 2.81 -10.17 -0.23
N ALA A 95 3.78 -9.88 0.62
CA ALA A 95 5.17 -10.26 0.38
C ALA A 95 5.33 -11.77 0.24
N GLU A 96 4.65 -12.54 1.08
CA GLU A 96 4.68 -13.99 1.04
C GLU A 96 4.01 -14.56 -0.22
N ASN A 97 3.21 -13.76 -0.89
CA ASN A 97 2.43 -14.20 -2.04
C ASN A 97 2.87 -13.56 -3.35
N GLY A 98 4.14 -13.16 -3.44
CA GLY A 98 4.76 -12.81 -4.71
C GLY A 98 4.63 -11.35 -5.14
N PHE A 99 4.21 -10.47 -4.25
CA PHE A 99 4.20 -9.03 -4.54
C PHE A 99 5.62 -8.50 -4.42
N LYS A 100 6.16 -8.00 -5.51
CA LYS A 100 7.60 -7.74 -5.63
C LYS A 100 8.02 -6.35 -5.19
N ASP A 101 7.14 -5.37 -5.29
CA ASP A 101 7.46 -4.00 -4.96
C ASP A 101 6.38 -3.41 -4.06
N LEU A 102 6.51 -3.73 -2.77
CA LEU A 102 5.63 -3.18 -1.75
C LEU A 102 6.28 -1.96 -1.12
N ARG A 103 5.48 -0.95 -0.88
CA ARG A 103 5.91 0.24 -0.16
C ARG A 103 4.90 0.55 0.91
N HIS A 104 5.37 1.03 2.03
CA HIS A 104 4.51 1.50 3.12
C HIS A 104 4.44 3.03 3.06
N LEU A 105 3.22 3.57 3.02
CA LEU A 105 3.06 5.03 3.01
C LEU A 105 3.43 5.59 4.38
N THR A 106 4.46 6.41 4.41
CA THR A 106 4.91 7.04 5.64
C THR A 106 3.80 7.87 6.26
N GLY A 107 3.51 7.60 7.53
CA GLY A 107 2.49 8.34 8.28
C GLY A 107 1.07 7.82 8.11
N ASP A 108 0.85 6.92 7.15
CA ASP A 108 -0.48 6.35 6.90
C ASP A 108 -1.54 7.44 6.72
N MET A 109 -2.81 7.14 6.98
CA MET A 109 -3.87 8.15 6.82
C MET A 109 -3.75 9.27 7.83
N ASN A 110 -3.33 8.95 9.06
CA ASN A 110 -3.14 10.01 10.05
C ASN A 110 -2.18 11.09 9.56
N GLY A 111 -1.03 10.69 9.03
CA GLY A 111 -0.06 11.65 8.51
C GLY A 111 -0.57 12.38 7.27
N TRP A 112 -1.33 11.69 6.42
CA TRP A 112 -1.90 12.29 5.23
C TRP A 112 -2.88 13.41 5.57
N LEU A 113 -3.75 13.14 6.54
CA LEU A 113 -4.73 14.13 7.00
C LEU A 113 -4.07 15.31 7.74
N ASP A 114 -3.06 15.01 8.57
CA ASP A 114 -2.31 16.05 9.28
C ASP A 114 -1.62 17.00 8.31
N ALA A 115 -1.16 16.48 7.19
CA ALA A 115 -0.52 17.27 6.14
C ALA A 115 -1.54 17.94 5.21
N LYS A 116 -2.81 17.71 5.43
CA LYS A 116 -3.92 18.29 4.65
C LYS A 116 -3.83 17.97 3.17
N LEU A 117 -3.44 16.76 2.86
CA LEU A 117 -3.30 16.29 1.49
C LEU A 117 -4.65 15.87 0.92
N PRO A 118 -4.79 15.80 -0.41
CA PRO A 118 -6.09 15.54 -1.05
C PRO A 118 -6.67 14.19 -0.69
N ILE A 119 -7.97 14.18 -0.42
CA ILE A 119 -8.74 12.95 -0.26
C ILE A 119 -10.03 13.05 -1.07
N VAL A 120 -10.60 11.90 -1.39
CA VAL A 120 -11.93 11.81 -1.98
C VAL A 120 -12.82 11.00 -1.07
N THR A 121 -14.11 11.22 -1.16
CA THR A 121 -15.08 10.48 -0.36
C THR A 121 -15.96 9.64 -1.29
N SER A 122 -16.30 8.44 -0.83
CA SER A 122 -17.24 7.59 -1.53
C SER A 122 -18.58 7.71 -0.86
N LYS A 123 -19.32 8.77 -1.21
CA LYS A 123 -20.67 8.91 -0.71
C LYS A 123 -21.63 8.27 -1.67
N HIS A 124 -22.39 7.30 -1.16
CA HIS A 124 -23.53 6.84 -1.87
C HIS A 124 -24.65 7.83 -1.66
N THR A 125 -24.97 8.54 -2.71
CA THR A 125 -26.18 9.35 -2.73
C THR A 125 -27.27 8.49 -3.34
N HIS A 126 -28.26 8.28 -2.57
CA HIS A 126 -29.48 7.64 -3.07
C HIS A 126 -30.59 8.62 -3.11
#